data_350bff860e69ea2ef49e3d382b3ff895
#
_entry.id   350bff860e69ea2ef49e3d382b3ff895
#
_cell.length_a   1.000
_cell.length_b   1.000
_cell.length_c   1.000
_cell.angle_alpha   90.00
_cell.angle_beta   90.00
_cell.angle_gamma   90.00
#
_symmetry.space_group_name_H-M   'P 1'
#
loop_
_entity.id
_entity.type
_entity.pdbx_description
1 polymer ?
#
loop_
_entity_poly.entity_id
_entity_poly.type
_entity_poly.pdbx_seq_one_letter_code
_entity_poly.pdbx_strand_id
1 'polypeptide(L)'
;LDSVYGGILGAAVAWGVRRAVYSTEIGTGSGAQASAAAHVSHPVKQGLAQAFSAYVDTLFVCTMTGLMILATNSFNVLGTGEGPPIVEHLPGVEEGPAWVQIGIDVVLPSFGPSFVAVAVFLFAFTTLLSFAFYAETNLAYLIPNKKAQRICIAAARLLLAASMVIGSVQTSAFVWSLADFGVGLYTWVNILA
;
A
#
# COMPACT_ATOMS: atom_id res chain seq x y z
N LEU A 1 -1.37 12.89 -32.41
CA LEU A 1 -2.31 11.98 -31.76
C LEU A 1 -1.57 10.81 -31.13
N ASP A 2 -0.70 10.11 -31.86
CA ASP A 2 0.03 8.93 -31.36
C ASP A 2 0.95 9.24 -30.18
N SER A 3 1.61 10.40 -30.16
CA SER A 3 2.44 10.85 -29.04
C SER A 3 1.62 11.11 -27.78
N VAL A 4 0.40 11.60 -27.91
CA VAL A 4 -0.52 11.86 -26.78
C VAL A 4 -1.00 10.53 -26.20
N TYR A 5 -1.43 9.60 -27.04
CA TYR A 5 -1.83 8.27 -26.60
C TYR A 5 -0.67 7.50 -25.96
N GLY A 6 0.53 7.57 -26.55
CA GLY A 6 1.73 6.98 -25.97
C GLY A 6 2.08 7.56 -24.59
N GLY A 7 1.93 8.86 -24.42
CA GLY A 7 2.13 9.53 -23.12
C GLY A 7 1.12 9.12 -22.07
N ILE A 8 -0.16 9.04 -22.42
CA ILE A 8 -1.24 8.61 -21.51
C ILE A 8 -1.03 7.15 -21.07
N LEU A 9 -0.78 6.26 -22.03
CA LEU A 9 -0.52 4.84 -21.72
C LEU A 9 0.74 4.67 -20.88
N GLY A 10 1.82 5.38 -21.20
CA GLY A 10 3.06 5.35 -20.43
C GLY A 10 2.87 5.83 -19.00
N ALA A 11 2.13 6.91 -18.79
CA ALA A 11 1.79 7.42 -17.47
C ALA A 11 0.91 6.42 -16.70
N ALA A 12 -0.12 5.85 -17.33
CA ALA A 12 -0.99 4.85 -16.69
C ALA A 12 -0.21 3.61 -16.24
N VAL A 13 0.69 3.09 -17.07
CA VAL A 13 1.56 1.95 -16.71
C VAL A 13 2.49 2.33 -15.58
N ALA A 14 3.15 3.49 -15.63
CA ALA A 14 4.08 3.93 -14.60
C ALA A 14 3.39 4.09 -13.24
N TRP A 15 2.22 4.72 -13.18
CA TRP A 15 1.43 4.85 -11.97
C TRP A 15 0.88 3.51 -11.49
N GLY A 16 0.39 2.66 -12.39
CA GLY A 16 -0.11 1.32 -12.07
C GLY A 16 0.97 0.45 -11.43
N VAL A 17 2.18 0.39 -12.01
CA VAL A 17 3.31 -0.36 -11.45
C VAL A 17 3.70 0.18 -10.08
N ARG A 18 3.82 1.50 -9.94
CA ARG A 18 4.14 2.13 -8.66
C ARG A 18 3.15 1.72 -7.55
N ARG A 19 1.85 1.79 -7.83
CA ARG A 19 0.82 1.43 -6.84
C ARG A 19 0.74 -0.07 -6.59
N ALA A 20 0.96 -0.91 -7.61
CA ALA A 20 1.01 -2.35 -7.45
C ALA A 20 2.16 -2.80 -6.52
N VAL A 21 3.33 -2.16 -6.58
CA VAL A 21 4.44 -2.44 -5.66
C VAL A 21 4.06 -2.19 -4.21
N TYR A 22 3.25 -1.16 -3.93
CA TYR A 22 2.74 -0.92 -2.56
C TYR A 22 1.75 -1.99 -2.10
N SER A 23 0.88 -2.47 -2.97
CA SER A 23 -0.15 -3.44 -2.62
C SER A 23 0.43 -4.84 -2.42
N THR A 24 1.26 -5.28 -3.36
CA THR A 24 1.77 -6.66 -3.39
C THR A 24 3.15 -6.83 -2.77
N GLU A 25 3.85 -5.73 -2.51
CA GLU A 25 5.24 -5.70 -2.03
C GLU A 25 6.22 -6.52 -2.90
N ILE A 26 5.88 -6.77 -4.18
CA ILE A 26 6.74 -7.51 -5.11
C ILE A 26 8.02 -6.72 -5.38
N GLY A 27 9.15 -7.40 -5.27
CA GLY A 27 10.47 -6.82 -5.51
C GLY A 27 11.06 -6.08 -4.30
N THR A 28 10.34 -5.95 -3.20
CA THR A 28 10.78 -5.23 -2.00
C THR A 28 11.52 -6.12 -0.99
N GLY A 29 11.34 -7.44 -1.06
CA GLY A 29 11.94 -8.41 -0.12
C GLY A 29 11.09 -8.72 1.11
N SER A 30 10.08 -7.93 1.43
CA SER A 30 9.22 -8.12 2.59
C SER A 30 8.40 -9.43 2.52
N GLY A 31 7.94 -9.81 1.33
CA GLY A 31 7.24 -11.07 1.10
C GLY A 31 8.06 -12.31 1.51
N ALA A 32 9.38 -12.29 1.30
CA ALA A 32 10.27 -13.35 1.74
C ALA A 32 10.36 -13.44 3.27
N GLN A 33 10.39 -12.30 3.96
CA GLN A 33 10.41 -12.24 5.43
C GLN A 33 9.11 -12.77 6.03
N ALA A 34 7.95 -12.40 5.48
CA ALA A 34 6.65 -12.95 5.87
C ALA A 34 6.58 -14.46 5.64
N SER A 35 7.04 -14.92 4.48
CA SER A 35 7.05 -16.33 4.09
C SER A 35 7.94 -17.20 4.98
N ALA A 36 9.03 -16.64 5.52
CA ALA A 36 9.95 -17.34 6.42
C ALA A 36 9.29 -17.78 7.74
N ALA A 37 8.23 -17.11 8.17
CA ALA A 37 7.45 -17.47 9.36
C ALA A 37 6.43 -18.62 9.11
N ALA A 38 6.18 -18.98 7.87
CA ALA A 38 5.17 -19.96 7.53
C ALA A 38 5.62 -21.39 7.85
N HIS A 39 4.76 -22.12 8.56
CA HIS A 39 5.00 -23.55 8.86
C HIS A 39 4.45 -24.42 7.73
N VAL A 40 5.28 -24.77 6.77
CA VAL A 40 4.93 -25.53 5.58
C VAL A 40 5.84 -26.72 5.39
N SER A 41 5.35 -27.78 4.72
CA SER A 41 6.12 -28.99 4.45
C SER A 41 7.27 -28.79 3.44
N HIS A 42 7.21 -27.76 2.60
CA HIS A 42 8.26 -27.42 1.64
C HIS A 42 8.20 -25.93 1.28
N PRO A 43 9.34 -25.20 1.24
CA PRO A 43 9.38 -23.77 0.96
C PRO A 43 8.70 -23.35 -0.35
N VAL A 44 8.77 -24.16 -1.39
CA VAL A 44 8.13 -23.91 -2.70
C VAL A 44 6.61 -23.73 -2.56
N LYS A 45 5.95 -24.44 -1.64
CA LYS A 45 4.50 -24.28 -1.42
C LYS A 45 4.16 -22.87 -0.96
N GLN A 46 4.96 -22.33 -0.05
CA GLN A 46 4.77 -20.94 0.41
C GLN A 46 5.10 -19.94 -0.69
N GLY A 47 6.16 -20.15 -1.46
CA GLY A 47 6.51 -19.31 -2.60
C GLY A 47 5.40 -19.27 -3.65
N LEU A 48 4.79 -20.42 -3.98
CA LEU A 48 3.65 -20.48 -4.91
C LEU A 48 2.41 -19.78 -4.34
N ALA A 49 2.10 -19.95 -3.04
CA ALA A 49 1.00 -19.27 -2.39
C ALA A 49 1.19 -17.74 -2.41
N GLN A 50 2.42 -17.28 -2.13
CA GLN A 50 2.76 -15.87 -2.19
C GLN A 50 2.64 -15.28 -3.61
N ALA A 51 3.13 -16.00 -4.62
CA ALA A 51 2.98 -15.60 -6.01
C ALA A 51 1.50 -15.52 -6.42
N PHE A 52 0.71 -16.54 -6.06
CA PHE A 52 -0.72 -16.59 -6.37
C PHE A 52 -1.49 -15.44 -5.68
N SER A 53 -1.18 -15.12 -4.42
CA SER A 53 -1.82 -14.02 -3.70
C SER A 53 -1.62 -12.68 -4.40
N ALA A 54 -0.45 -12.43 -4.97
CA ALA A 54 -0.17 -11.20 -5.72
C ALA A 54 -1.03 -11.07 -6.99
N TYR A 55 -1.27 -12.19 -7.70
CA TYR A 55 -2.20 -12.18 -8.84
C TYR A 55 -3.64 -11.91 -8.40
N VAL A 56 -4.09 -12.51 -7.31
CA VAL A 56 -5.44 -12.27 -6.76
C VAL A 56 -5.60 -10.81 -6.36
N ASP A 57 -4.64 -10.25 -5.64
CA ASP A 57 -4.68 -8.85 -5.22
C ASP A 57 -4.74 -7.90 -6.44
N THR A 58 -3.83 -8.06 -7.40
CA THR A 58 -3.73 -7.13 -8.53
C THR A 58 -4.88 -7.30 -9.53
N LEU A 59 -5.16 -8.55 -9.96
CA LEU A 59 -6.12 -8.78 -11.05
C LEU A 59 -7.58 -8.72 -10.57
N PHE A 60 -7.85 -9.10 -9.32
CA PHE A 60 -9.22 -9.06 -8.81
C PHE A 60 -9.44 -7.84 -7.93
N VAL A 61 -8.75 -7.70 -6.81
CA VAL A 61 -9.06 -6.66 -5.83
C VAL A 61 -8.82 -5.26 -6.40
N CYS A 62 -7.62 -4.99 -6.91
CA CYS A 62 -7.27 -3.66 -7.43
C CYS A 62 -8.07 -3.32 -8.69
N THR A 63 -8.21 -4.28 -9.63
CA THR A 63 -8.95 -4.06 -10.88
C THR A 63 -10.43 -3.82 -10.60
N MET A 64 -11.06 -4.62 -9.74
CA MET A 64 -12.48 -4.45 -9.41
C MET A 64 -12.74 -3.13 -8.69
N THR A 65 -11.85 -2.72 -7.78
CA THR A 65 -11.95 -1.43 -7.10
C THR A 65 -11.83 -0.27 -8.10
N GLY A 66 -10.86 -0.33 -9.01
CA GLY A 66 -10.70 0.68 -10.06
C GLY A 66 -11.91 0.75 -11.00
N LEU A 67 -12.41 -0.39 -11.47
CA LEU A 67 -13.60 -0.45 -12.33
C LEU A 67 -14.85 0.08 -11.61
N MET A 68 -15.01 -0.22 -10.33
CA MET A 68 -16.12 0.29 -9.52
C MET A 68 -16.06 1.82 -9.43
N ILE A 69 -14.91 2.40 -9.11
CA ILE A 69 -14.73 3.86 -9.03
C ILE A 69 -15.06 4.52 -10.37
N LEU A 70 -14.61 3.94 -11.48
CA LEU A 70 -14.90 4.45 -12.82
C LEU A 70 -16.39 4.31 -13.19
N ALA A 71 -17.00 3.16 -12.91
CA ALA A 71 -18.40 2.90 -13.25
C ALA A 71 -19.38 3.76 -12.43
N THR A 72 -19.02 4.12 -11.21
CA THR A 72 -19.83 4.96 -10.32
C THR A 72 -19.53 6.45 -10.42
N ASN A 73 -18.57 6.85 -11.27
CA ASN A 73 -18.06 8.23 -11.38
C ASN A 73 -17.58 8.78 -10.01
N SER A 74 -17.03 7.92 -9.16
CA SER A 74 -16.59 8.30 -7.81
C SER A 74 -15.13 8.73 -7.80
N PHE A 75 -14.76 9.67 -8.67
CA PHE A 75 -13.39 10.18 -8.83
C PHE A 75 -13.37 11.63 -9.33
N ASN A 76 -12.24 12.30 -9.11
CA ASN A 76 -11.92 13.60 -9.71
C ASN A 76 -10.67 13.46 -10.58
N VAL A 77 -10.56 14.26 -11.63
CA VAL A 77 -9.34 14.34 -12.47
C VAL A 77 -8.69 15.70 -12.26
N LEU A 78 -7.54 15.71 -11.63
CA LEU A 78 -6.75 16.92 -11.44
C LEU A 78 -5.92 17.23 -12.67
N GLY A 79 -5.73 18.51 -12.97
CA GLY A 79 -4.80 18.96 -14.00
C GLY A 79 -3.34 18.86 -13.54
N THR A 80 -2.40 19.05 -14.47
CA THR A 80 -0.95 19.02 -14.20
C THR A 80 -0.41 20.30 -13.54
N GLY A 81 -1.26 21.13 -12.94
CA GLY A 81 -0.89 22.40 -12.29
C GLY A 81 -1.86 22.78 -11.17
N GLU A 82 -1.64 23.95 -10.56
CA GLU A 82 -2.50 24.50 -9.49
C GLU A 82 -3.88 25.01 -10.00
N GLY A 83 -4.34 24.52 -11.13
CA GLY A 83 -5.63 24.87 -11.72
C GLY A 83 -6.80 24.06 -11.15
N PRO A 84 -8.04 24.46 -11.49
CA PRO A 84 -9.21 23.70 -11.11
C PRO A 84 -9.17 22.27 -11.73
N PRO A 85 -9.87 21.30 -11.12
CA PRO A 85 -9.97 19.94 -11.65
C PRO A 85 -10.47 19.95 -13.09
N ILE A 86 -9.93 19.06 -13.94
CA ILE A 86 -10.40 18.87 -15.33
C ILE A 86 -11.79 18.24 -15.32
N VAL A 87 -12.00 17.30 -14.38
CA VAL A 87 -13.28 16.64 -14.14
C VAL A 87 -13.48 16.56 -12.64
N GLU A 88 -14.61 17.05 -12.15
CA GLU A 88 -14.96 17.07 -10.75
C GLU A 88 -16.32 16.40 -10.54
N HIS A 89 -16.30 15.10 -10.26
CA HIS A 89 -17.53 14.37 -9.90
C HIS A 89 -17.84 14.45 -8.40
N LEU A 90 -16.81 14.67 -7.58
CA LEU A 90 -16.89 14.69 -6.12
C LEU A 90 -16.30 16.01 -5.57
N PRO A 91 -17.05 17.13 -5.58
CA PRO A 91 -16.58 18.42 -5.09
C PRO A 91 -16.14 18.36 -3.63
N GLY A 92 -14.91 18.82 -3.35
CA GLY A 92 -14.38 18.88 -2.00
C GLY A 92 -14.00 17.55 -1.36
N VAL A 93 -14.04 16.44 -2.10
CA VAL A 93 -13.61 15.13 -1.62
C VAL A 93 -12.19 14.84 -2.12
N GLU A 94 -11.26 14.69 -1.18
CA GLU A 94 -9.88 14.31 -1.49
C GLU A 94 -9.78 12.86 -1.99
N GLU A 95 -8.75 12.59 -2.79
CA GLU A 95 -8.44 11.25 -3.27
C GLU A 95 -8.12 10.29 -2.11
N GLY A 96 -8.62 9.05 -2.20
CA GLY A 96 -8.34 8.03 -1.20
C GLY A 96 -9.52 7.11 -0.90
N PRO A 97 -9.58 6.56 0.33
CA PRO A 97 -10.65 5.64 0.73
C PRO A 97 -12.07 6.21 0.59
N ALA A 98 -12.22 7.53 0.64
CA ALA A 98 -13.50 8.20 0.48
C ALA A 98 -14.14 7.93 -0.89
N TRP A 99 -13.36 7.88 -1.96
CA TRP A 99 -13.86 7.55 -3.30
C TRP A 99 -14.41 6.13 -3.36
N VAL A 100 -13.74 5.18 -2.69
CA VAL A 100 -14.21 3.79 -2.59
C VAL A 100 -15.49 3.71 -1.77
N GLN A 101 -15.58 4.46 -0.65
CA GLN A 101 -16.78 4.52 0.17
C GLN A 101 -17.99 5.01 -0.63
N ILE A 102 -17.83 6.10 -1.34
CA ILE A 102 -18.88 6.68 -2.19
C ILE A 102 -19.26 5.72 -3.33
N GLY A 103 -18.26 5.12 -3.99
CA GLY A 103 -18.51 4.16 -5.06
C GLY A 103 -19.33 2.95 -4.62
N ILE A 104 -19.04 2.39 -3.44
CA ILE A 104 -19.84 1.29 -2.89
C ILE A 104 -21.24 1.78 -2.46
N ASP A 105 -21.32 2.99 -1.88
CA ASP A 105 -22.58 3.55 -1.41
C ASP A 105 -23.58 3.83 -2.55
N VAL A 106 -23.10 4.13 -3.75
CA VAL A 106 -23.92 4.26 -4.95
C VAL A 106 -24.66 2.95 -5.28
N VAL A 107 -24.00 1.80 -5.07
CA VAL A 107 -24.53 0.47 -5.41
C VAL A 107 -25.28 -0.14 -4.22
N LEU A 108 -24.76 0.05 -3.01
CA LEU A 108 -25.28 -0.48 -1.74
C LEU A 108 -25.40 0.66 -0.73
N PRO A 109 -26.51 1.41 -0.74
CA PRO A 109 -26.71 2.57 0.12
C PRO A 109 -26.53 2.25 1.61
N SER A 110 -25.82 3.13 2.32
CA SER A 110 -25.48 3.01 3.76
C SER A 110 -24.51 1.88 4.13
N PHE A 111 -24.09 1.05 3.19
CA PHE A 111 -23.14 -0.04 3.44
C PHE A 111 -21.68 0.39 3.20
N GLY A 112 -21.45 1.21 2.18
CA GLY A 112 -20.11 1.61 1.72
C GLY A 112 -19.22 2.18 2.82
N PRO A 113 -19.62 3.24 3.53
CA PRO A 113 -18.78 3.86 4.56
C PRO A 113 -18.37 2.89 5.67
N SER A 114 -19.32 2.11 6.19
CA SER A 114 -19.04 1.14 7.27
C SER A 114 -18.16 -0.01 6.81
N PHE A 115 -18.42 -0.55 5.64
CA PHE A 115 -17.61 -1.64 5.07
C PHE A 115 -16.16 -1.22 4.83
N VAL A 116 -15.96 -0.09 4.18
CA VAL A 116 -14.60 0.40 3.87
C VAL A 116 -13.86 0.79 5.15
N ALA A 117 -14.53 1.40 6.13
CA ALA A 117 -13.90 1.73 7.40
C ALA A 117 -13.39 0.48 8.13
N VAL A 118 -14.18 -0.59 8.20
CA VAL A 118 -13.77 -1.86 8.80
C VAL A 118 -12.65 -2.51 7.99
N ALA A 119 -12.76 -2.54 6.67
CA ALA A 119 -11.72 -3.12 5.80
C ALA A 119 -10.38 -2.39 5.94
N VAL A 120 -10.38 -1.05 5.88
CA VAL A 120 -9.18 -0.23 6.05
C VAL A 120 -8.58 -0.42 7.44
N PHE A 121 -9.42 -0.47 8.48
CA PHE A 121 -8.94 -0.74 9.85
C PHE A 121 -8.22 -2.09 9.93
N LEU A 122 -8.81 -3.17 9.39
CA LEU A 122 -8.21 -4.49 9.41
C LEU A 122 -6.91 -4.54 8.59
N PHE A 123 -6.88 -3.94 7.41
CA PHE A 123 -5.67 -3.86 6.59
C PHE A 123 -4.56 -3.06 7.26
N ALA A 124 -4.87 -1.90 7.83
CA ALA A 124 -3.89 -1.10 8.56
C ALA A 124 -3.34 -1.87 9.77
N PHE A 125 -4.22 -2.51 10.54
CA PHE A 125 -3.83 -3.30 11.71
C PHE A 125 -2.89 -4.46 11.34
N THR A 126 -3.22 -5.25 10.32
CA THR A 126 -2.39 -6.37 9.87
C THR A 126 -1.04 -5.88 9.31
N THR A 127 -1.03 -4.77 8.57
CA THR A 127 0.20 -4.14 8.07
C THR A 127 1.14 -3.73 9.20
N LEU A 128 0.60 -3.12 10.26
CA LEU A 128 1.40 -2.73 11.43
C LEU A 128 2.00 -3.94 12.16
N LEU A 129 1.24 -5.02 12.29
CA LEU A 129 1.75 -6.28 12.86
C LEU A 129 2.89 -6.84 12.01
N SER A 130 2.76 -6.81 10.68
CA SER A 130 3.79 -7.29 9.77
C SER A 130 5.06 -6.46 9.85
N PHE A 131 4.98 -5.13 9.84
CA PHE A 131 6.15 -4.27 9.97
C PHE A 131 6.84 -4.40 11.32
N ALA A 132 6.08 -4.55 12.41
CA ALA A 132 6.64 -4.84 13.72
C ALA A 132 7.41 -6.17 13.71
N PHE A 133 6.85 -7.22 13.12
CA PHE A 133 7.49 -8.52 12.96
C PHE A 133 8.78 -8.43 12.14
N TYR A 134 8.76 -7.74 11.00
CA TYR A 134 9.96 -7.55 10.17
C TYR A 134 11.07 -6.83 10.92
N ALA A 135 10.74 -5.74 11.61
CA ALA A 135 11.70 -5.01 12.41
C ALA A 135 12.31 -5.88 13.52
N GLU A 136 11.49 -6.63 14.25
CA GLU A 136 11.96 -7.50 15.32
C GLU A 136 12.85 -8.63 14.83
N THR A 137 12.45 -9.29 13.74
CA THR A 137 13.21 -10.41 13.16
C THR A 137 14.57 -9.94 12.64
N ASN A 138 14.60 -8.81 11.91
CA ASN A 138 15.85 -8.25 11.40
C ASN A 138 16.78 -7.78 12.54
N LEU A 139 16.25 -7.08 13.53
CA LEU A 139 17.04 -6.66 14.70
C LEU A 139 17.55 -7.84 15.52
N ALA A 140 16.75 -8.90 15.62
CA ALA A 140 17.15 -10.13 16.30
C ALA A 140 18.31 -10.84 15.60
N TYR A 141 18.34 -10.77 14.27
CA TYR A 141 19.43 -11.33 13.47
C TYR A 141 20.71 -10.48 13.55
N LEU A 142 20.57 -9.15 13.44
CA LEU A 142 21.72 -8.23 13.38
C LEU A 142 22.39 -8.01 14.74
N ILE A 143 21.68 -8.14 15.86
CA ILE A 143 22.17 -7.80 17.19
C ILE A 143 22.32 -9.06 18.06
N PRO A 144 23.54 -9.62 18.23
CA PRO A 144 23.76 -10.81 19.03
C PRO A 144 23.54 -10.59 20.54
N ASN A 145 23.79 -9.37 21.02
CA ASN A 145 23.66 -9.03 22.44
C ASN A 145 22.21 -8.90 22.86
N LYS A 146 21.71 -9.82 23.69
CA LYS A 146 20.30 -9.87 24.13
C LYS A 146 19.80 -8.61 24.84
N LYS A 147 20.67 -7.88 25.57
CA LYS A 147 20.26 -6.61 26.21
C LYS A 147 20.10 -5.50 25.18
N ALA A 148 21.07 -5.33 24.28
CA ALA A 148 20.99 -4.36 23.20
C ALA A 148 19.82 -4.68 22.26
N GLN A 149 19.61 -5.94 21.89
CA GLN A 149 18.49 -6.40 21.08
C GLN A 149 17.13 -5.95 21.66
N ARG A 150 16.89 -6.17 22.95
CA ARG A 150 15.63 -5.76 23.61
C ARG A 150 15.42 -4.25 23.56
N ILE A 151 16.48 -3.48 23.77
CA ILE A 151 16.41 -2.01 23.73
C ILE A 151 16.09 -1.55 22.28
N CYS A 152 16.78 -2.09 21.28
CA CYS A 152 16.55 -1.74 19.88
C CYS A 152 15.14 -2.14 19.40
N ILE A 153 14.62 -3.31 19.81
CA ILE A 153 13.25 -3.72 19.51
C ILE A 153 12.24 -2.77 20.16
N ALA A 154 12.44 -2.41 21.42
CA ALA A 154 11.57 -1.46 22.10
C ALA A 154 11.59 -0.07 21.41
N ALA A 155 12.77 0.40 21.03
CA ALA A 155 12.92 1.65 20.28
C ALA A 155 12.24 1.57 18.93
N ALA A 156 12.36 0.48 18.17
CA ALA A 156 11.69 0.27 16.89
C ALA A 156 10.17 0.29 17.04
N ARG A 157 9.62 -0.37 18.05
CA ARG A 157 8.17 -0.33 18.35
C ARG A 157 7.68 1.08 18.70
N LEU A 158 8.45 1.83 19.48
CA LEU A 158 8.12 3.22 19.79
C LEU A 158 8.18 4.13 18.56
N LEU A 159 9.19 3.95 17.70
CA LEU A 159 9.28 4.68 16.43
C LEU A 159 8.10 4.36 15.51
N LEU A 160 7.70 3.08 15.44
CA LEU A 160 6.54 2.65 14.67
C LEU A 160 5.26 3.29 15.20
N ALA A 161 5.05 3.31 16.51
CA ALA A 161 3.90 3.98 17.12
C ALA A 161 3.93 5.49 16.90
N ALA A 162 5.09 6.13 17.04
CA ALA A 162 5.24 7.56 16.78
C ALA A 162 4.98 7.91 15.30
N SER A 163 5.44 7.10 14.36
CA SER A 163 5.19 7.31 12.93
C SER A 163 3.71 7.25 12.58
N MET A 164 2.93 6.40 13.24
CA MET A 164 1.48 6.34 13.08
C MET A 164 0.81 7.65 13.52
N VAL A 165 1.18 8.15 14.71
CA VAL A 165 0.62 9.41 15.22
C VAL A 165 1.01 10.58 14.32
N ILE A 166 2.28 10.66 13.91
CA ILE A 166 2.75 11.70 13.00
C ILE A 166 2.03 11.60 11.65
N GLY A 167 1.93 10.40 11.07
CA GLY A 167 1.27 10.18 9.79
C GLY A 167 -0.22 10.54 9.81
N SER A 168 -0.91 10.36 10.95
CA SER A 168 -2.33 10.68 11.06
C SER A 168 -2.65 12.18 11.05
N VAL A 169 -1.66 13.03 11.33
CA VAL A 169 -1.82 14.50 11.35
C VAL A 169 -1.18 15.19 10.13
N GLN A 170 -0.47 14.46 9.31
CA GLN A 170 0.17 14.99 8.10
C GLN A 170 -0.74 14.93 6.88
N THR A 171 -0.42 15.74 5.86
CA THR A 171 -1.14 15.69 4.59
C THR A 171 -0.87 14.39 3.83
N SER A 172 -1.85 13.90 3.09
CA SER A 172 -1.72 12.71 2.24
C SER A 172 -0.51 12.81 1.29
N ALA A 173 -0.31 13.95 0.64
CA ALA A 173 0.80 14.18 -0.28
C ALA A 173 2.18 14.02 0.40
N PHE A 174 2.35 14.54 1.61
CA PHE A 174 3.59 14.38 2.37
C PHE A 174 3.85 12.90 2.72
N VAL A 175 2.82 12.21 3.22
CA VAL A 175 2.93 10.79 3.59
C VAL A 175 3.30 9.92 2.39
N TRP A 176 2.65 10.15 1.24
CA TRP A 176 2.98 9.44 0.01
C TRP A 176 4.39 9.72 -0.51
N SER A 177 4.85 10.97 -0.46
CA SER A 177 6.22 11.32 -0.87
C SER A 177 7.27 10.64 0.01
N LEU A 178 7.03 10.60 1.31
CA LEU A 178 7.92 9.91 2.26
C LEU A 178 7.91 8.39 2.04
N ALA A 179 6.74 7.81 1.79
CA ALA A 179 6.59 6.41 1.49
C ALA A 179 7.28 6.02 0.18
N ASP A 180 7.12 6.81 -0.91
CA ASP A 180 7.81 6.59 -2.18
C ASP A 180 9.33 6.57 -2.01
N PHE A 181 9.87 7.50 -1.23
CA PHE A 181 11.30 7.53 -0.90
C PHE A 181 11.74 6.27 -0.14
N GLY A 182 11.00 5.89 0.90
CA GLY A 182 11.31 4.72 1.72
C GLY A 182 11.26 3.42 0.91
N VAL A 183 10.17 3.22 0.13
CA VAL A 183 10.03 2.04 -0.74
C VAL A 183 11.14 1.98 -1.78
N GLY A 184 11.47 3.11 -2.41
CA GLY A 184 12.58 3.18 -3.35
C GLY A 184 13.90 2.73 -2.71
N LEU A 185 14.18 3.20 -1.52
CA LEU A 185 15.43 2.92 -0.84
C LEU A 185 15.58 1.42 -0.49
N TYR A 186 14.59 0.81 0.12
CA TYR A 186 14.71 -0.60 0.50
C TYR A 186 14.55 -1.58 -0.68
N THR A 187 13.82 -1.18 -1.73
CA THR A 187 13.76 -1.96 -2.97
C THR A 187 15.13 -2.03 -3.64
N TRP A 188 15.86 -0.91 -3.70
CA TRP A 188 17.23 -0.90 -4.21
C TRP A 188 18.16 -1.83 -3.42
N VAL A 189 18.06 -1.82 -2.10
CA VAL A 189 18.83 -2.75 -1.25
C VAL A 189 18.52 -4.20 -1.60
N ASN A 190 17.24 -4.55 -1.80
CA ASN A 190 16.86 -5.90 -2.16
C ASN A 190 17.29 -6.33 -3.57
N ILE A 191 17.34 -5.41 -4.53
CA ILE A 191 17.80 -5.72 -5.90
C ILE A 191 19.32 -5.97 -5.94
N LEU A 192 20.09 -5.30 -5.06
CA LEU A 192 21.54 -5.42 -5.02
C LEU A 192 22.01 -6.61 -4.18
N ALA A 193 21.19 -7.16 -3.31
CA ALA A 193 21.49 -8.30 -2.44
C ALA A 193 21.29 -9.65 -3.13
#